data_9243a5ae40c1d260d4514a29025508d5
#
_entry.id   9243a5ae40c1d260d4514a29025508d5
#
_cell.length_a   1.000
_cell.length_b   1.000
_cell.length_c   1.000
_cell.angle_alpha   90.00
_cell.angle_beta   90.00
_cell.angle_gamma   90.00
#
_symmetry.space_group_name_H-M   'P 1'
#
loop_
_entity.id
_entity.type
_entity.pdbx_description
1 polymer ?
#
loop_
_entity_poly.entity_id
_entity_poly.type
_entity_poly.pdbx_seq_one_letter_code
_entity_poly.pdbx_strand_id
1 'polypeptide(L)'
;MITRKRLAAGVCGLLAAMGVALLPTPATAGEPDAKPSPKVELTLDVSGSMRARDIDGQSRMAAAKQAFNEVLDAVPQDVQLGIRTLGANYRGEDRKVGCKDTRQLYPVGPLDRTEAKTAVATLTPTGWTPIGPALLGAAQDLKGGDGTRRIVLITDGEDTCAPLDPCQVARDIAAQGIHLTVDTLGLLPDAKTRKQLSCIAEATGGTYTSVQHTKQLRDRVHQLVERAADPVVTPVPAEGSRQCADAPKLKPGLYTDREKFAEHRWYRVDVRPGQELRAAVSIGADRAVNNDYGVLLRASTVHGREIVRGAEAGDGRTDVLSSGLRYPKAPMDAPDGAEEAPAETVCLQVSNSFSAPASVRTDPGMPVELSVDLVDGPSDASDAASFGLGHGWWLLGALTLAGLVAGLLWGWISRWRVTVWRTN
;
A
#
# COMPACT_ATOMS: atom_id res chain seq x y z
N MET A 1 -79.55 -15.68 -20.34
CA MET A 1 -78.45 -15.26 -21.26
C MET A 1 -77.52 -14.20 -20.63
N ILE A 2 -77.22 -14.32 -19.30
CA ILE A 2 -76.49 -13.33 -18.52
C ILE A 2 -75.24 -13.93 -17.84
N THR A 3 -75.05 -15.25 -17.90
CA THR A 3 -73.96 -15.92 -17.12
C THR A 3 -72.68 -16.19 -17.93
N ARG A 4 -72.66 -16.01 -19.23
CA ARG A 4 -71.41 -16.25 -20.04
C ARG A 4 -70.50 -15.04 -20.21
N LYS A 5 -70.93 -13.81 -19.94
CA LYS A 5 -70.06 -12.59 -20.06
C LYS A 5 -69.22 -12.25 -18.83
N ARG A 6 -69.55 -12.86 -17.67
CA ARG A 6 -68.78 -12.60 -16.42
C ARG A 6 -67.59 -13.55 -16.20
N LEU A 7 -67.56 -14.69 -16.89
CA LEU A 7 -66.42 -15.62 -16.83
C LEU A 7 -65.25 -15.22 -17.74
N ALA A 8 -65.51 -14.51 -18.83
CA ALA A 8 -64.43 -14.05 -19.73
C ALA A 8 -63.61 -12.87 -19.13
N ALA A 9 -64.25 -12.04 -18.29
CA ALA A 9 -63.54 -10.93 -17.64
C ALA A 9 -62.64 -11.38 -16.48
N GLY A 10 -62.95 -12.49 -15.80
CA GLY A 10 -62.17 -13.05 -14.71
C GLY A 10 -60.85 -13.74 -15.17
N VAL A 11 -60.88 -14.38 -16.35
CA VAL A 11 -59.73 -15.11 -16.87
C VAL A 11 -58.68 -14.16 -17.47
N CYS A 12 -59.08 -13.06 -18.09
CA CYS A 12 -58.13 -12.04 -18.57
C CYS A 12 -57.46 -11.28 -17.44
N GLY A 13 -58.14 -11.06 -16.30
CA GLY A 13 -57.55 -10.43 -15.12
C GLY A 13 -56.50 -11.32 -14.44
N LEU A 14 -56.69 -12.63 -14.40
CA LEU A 14 -55.76 -13.58 -13.79
C LEU A 14 -54.50 -13.81 -14.64
N LEU A 15 -54.61 -13.76 -15.96
CA LEU A 15 -53.45 -13.85 -16.86
C LEU A 15 -52.62 -12.56 -16.88
N ALA A 16 -53.23 -11.41 -16.69
CA ALA A 16 -52.48 -10.14 -16.54
C ALA A 16 -51.75 -10.04 -15.22
N ALA A 17 -52.28 -10.63 -14.13
CA ALA A 17 -51.61 -10.65 -12.83
C ALA A 17 -50.42 -11.63 -12.76
N MET A 18 -50.41 -12.72 -13.54
CA MET A 18 -49.29 -13.66 -13.66
C MET A 18 -48.18 -13.17 -14.59
N GLY A 19 -48.43 -12.23 -15.50
CA GLY A 19 -47.42 -11.67 -16.41
C GLY A 19 -46.50 -10.64 -15.76
N VAL A 20 -46.91 -10.02 -14.64
CA VAL A 20 -46.09 -9.01 -13.91
C VAL A 20 -45.08 -9.65 -12.98
N ALA A 21 -45.27 -10.92 -12.58
CA ALA A 21 -44.34 -11.61 -11.67
C ALA A 21 -43.05 -12.18 -12.35
N LEU A 22 -42.92 -12.04 -13.67
CA LEU A 22 -41.76 -12.53 -14.44
C LEU A 22 -40.88 -11.42 -15.05
N LEU A 23 -41.12 -10.16 -14.71
CA LEU A 23 -40.16 -9.12 -15.04
C LEU A 23 -38.96 -9.28 -14.09
N PRO A 24 -37.71 -9.43 -14.63
CA PRO A 24 -36.53 -9.39 -13.79
C PRO A 24 -36.56 -8.05 -13.06
N THR A 25 -36.55 -8.09 -11.74
CA THR A 25 -36.24 -6.91 -10.91
C THR A 25 -34.91 -6.37 -11.43
N PRO A 26 -34.80 -5.07 -11.76
CA PRO A 26 -33.49 -4.51 -12.06
C PRO A 26 -32.58 -4.85 -10.87
N ALA A 27 -31.52 -5.60 -11.14
CA ALA A 27 -30.46 -5.77 -10.17
C ALA A 27 -29.99 -4.36 -9.84
N THR A 28 -30.32 -3.88 -8.66
CA THR A 28 -29.65 -2.71 -8.08
C THR A 28 -28.18 -3.09 -8.09
N ALA A 29 -27.41 -2.48 -8.99
CA ALA A 29 -25.96 -2.48 -8.88
C ALA A 29 -25.69 -2.02 -7.45
N GLY A 30 -25.16 -2.93 -6.61
CA GLY A 30 -24.74 -2.56 -5.27
C GLY A 30 -23.83 -1.35 -5.43
N GLU A 31 -24.10 -0.29 -4.67
CA GLU A 31 -23.15 0.81 -4.57
C GLU A 31 -21.77 0.19 -4.29
N PRO A 32 -20.73 0.62 -4.98
CA PRO A 32 -19.39 0.13 -4.69
C PRO A 32 -19.16 0.34 -3.20
N ASP A 33 -18.77 -0.72 -2.49
CA ASP A 33 -18.51 -0.69 -1.05
C ASP A 33 -17.71 0.58 -0.72
N ALA A 34 -18.32 1.49 0.02
CA ALA A 34 -17.72 2.77 0.36
C ALA A 34 -16.39 2.48 1.07
N LYS A 35 -15.28 2.93 0.45
CA LYS A 35 -13.94 2.75 1.00
C LYS A 35 -13.93 3.22 2.46
N PRO A 36 -13.45 2.41 3.42
CA PRO A 36 -13.44 2.80 4.82
C PRO A 36 -12.66 4.10 5.02
N SER A 37 -13.28 5.10 5.65
CA SER A 37 -12.64 6.39 5.90
C SER A 37 -11.49 6.24 6.90
N PRO A 38 -10.30 6.75 6.60
CA PRO A 38 -9.17 6.76 7.53
C PRO A 38 -9.46 7.67 8.73
N LYS A 39 -8.96 7.28 9.91
CA LYS A 39 -9.12 8.02 11.16
C LYS A 39 -7.78 8.51 11.67
N VAL A 40 -7.70 9.77 12.02
CA VAL A 40 -6.50 10.39 12.62
C VAL A 40 -6.88 11.07 13.92
N GLU A 41 -6.10 10.83 14.97
CA GLU A 41 -6.19 11.57 16.23
C GLU A 41 -4.89 12.34 16.48
N LEU A 42 -4.98 13.65 16.48
CA LEU A 42 -3.89 14.53 16.86
C LEU A 42 -3.86 14.66 18.39
N THR A 43 -2.87 14.07 19.04
CA THR A 43 -2.71 14.12 20.51
C THR A 43 -1.69 15.19 20.85
N LEU A 44 -2.15 16.27 21.49
CA LEU A 44 -1.32 17.45 21.79
C LEU A 44 -1.02 17.56 23.29
N ASP A 45 0.25 17.68 23.59
CA ASP A 45 0.73 18.05 24.91
C ASP A 45 0.42 19.53 25.21
N VAL A 46 -0.26 19.73 26.35
CA VAL A 46 -0.60 21.05 26.89
C VAL A 46 -0.05 21.21 28.31
N SER A 47 1.00 20.43 28.63
CA SER A 47 1.70 20.52 29.91
C SER A 47 2.43 21.84 30.12
N GLY A 48 2.87 22.07 31.35
CA GLY A 48 3.53 23.31 31.75
C GLY A 48 4.79 23.68 30.95
N SER A 49 5.56 22.70 30.49
CA SER A 49 6.77 22.86 29.68
C SER A 49 6.52 23.53 28.33
N MET A 50 5.33 23.37 27.74
CA MET A 50 4.92 23.99 26.48
C MET A 50 4.89 25.53 26.51
N ARG A 51 5.11 26.16 27.70
CA ARG A 51 5.33 27.63 27.82
C ARG A 51 6.70 28.07 27.35
N ALA A 52 7.69 27.18 27.28
CA ALA A 52 9.06 27.52 26.90
C ALA A 52 9.06 28.25 25.53
N ARG A 53 9.88 29.32 25.43
CA ARG A 53 9.97 30.18 24.25
C ARG A 53 11.27 29.93 23.51
N ASP A 54 11.34 28.84 22.81
CA ASP A 54 12.56 28.33 22.17
C ASP A 54 12.33 27.80 20.74
N ILE A 55 11.11 27.92 20.20
CA ILE A 55 10.80 27.59 18.80
C ILE A 55 10.53 28.87 18.02
N ASP A 56 11.42 29.26 17.10
CA ASP A 56 11.29 30.42 16.23
C ASP A 56 10.90 31.72 16.95
N GLY A 57 11.41 31.91 18.19
CA GLY A 57 11.13 33.10 19.02
C GLY A 57 9.74 33.10 19.68
N GLN A 58 8.94 32.07 19.51
CA GLN A 58 7.63 31.91 20.14
C GLN A 58 7.59 30.74 21.13
N SER A 59 6.49 30.60 21.89
CA SER A 59 6.33 29.47 22.78
C SER A 59 6.04 28.17 21.98
N ARG A 60 6.46 27.01 22.53
CA ARG A 60 6.17 25.69 21.94
C ARG A 60 4.67 25.53 21.67
N MET A 61 3.80 25.98 22.60
CA MET A 61 2.35 25.99 22.41
C MET A 61 1.90 26.89 21.28
N ALA A 62 2.51 28.07 21.11
CA ALA A 62 2.14 28.97 19.99
C ALA A 62 2.54 28.34 18.65
N ALA A 63 3.73 27.74 18.58
CA ALA A 63 4.19 27.00 17.41
C ALA A 63 3.25 25.81 17.08
N ALA A 64 2.85 25.06 18.11
CA ALA A 64 1.92 23.95 17.94
C ALA A 64 0.53 24.44 17.42
N LYS A 65 -0.04 25.48 18.03
CA LYS A 65 -1.33 26.05 17.56
C LYS A 65 -1.26 26.53 16.11
N GLN A 66 -0.16 27.20 15.75
CA GLN A 66 0.03 27.66 14.37
C GLN A 66 0.07 26.47 13.41
N ALA A 67 0.89 25.44 13.69
CA ALA A 67 0.99 24.25 12.88
C ALA A 67 -0.35 23.50 12.77
N PHE A 68 -1.11 23.38 13.86
CA PHE A 68 -2.43 22.77 13.86
C PHE A 68 -3.41 23.54 12.96
N ASN A 69 -3.46 24.86 13.05
CA ASN A 69 -4.37 25.65 12.22
C ASN A 69 -4.10 25.45 10.72
N GLU A 70 -2.82 25.42 10.33
CA GLU A 70 -2.44 25.21 8.93
C GLU A 70 -2.76 23.77 8.46
N VAL A 71 -2.53 22.77 9.33
CA VAL A 71 -2.87 21.37 9.05
C VAL A 71 -4.37 21.18 8.92
N LEU A 72 -5.18 21.74 9.83
CA LEU A 72 -6.64 21.65 9.79
C LEU A 72 -7.23 22.23 8.48
N ASP A 73 -6.58 23.25 7.88
CA ASP A 73 -6.98 23.76 6.56
C ASP A 73 -6.73 22.77 5.42
N ALA A 74 -5.72 21.93 5.56
CA ALA A 74 -5.24 21.02 4.53
C ALA A 74 -5.76 19.58 4.64
N VAL A 75 -6.44 19.19 5.73
CA VAL A 75 -6.97 17.84 5.94
C VAL A 75 -7.89 17.43 4.78
N PRO A 76 -7.67 16.27 4.12
CA PRO A 76 -8.57 15.72 3.10
C PRO A 76 -9.98 15.48 3.66
N GLN A 77 -11.01 15.61 2.81
CA GLN A 77 -12.42 15.51 3.24
C GLN A 77 -12.84 14.09 3.67
N ASP A 78 -12.15 13.07 3.18
CA ASP A 78 -12.37 11.66 3.48
C ASP A 78 -11.71 11.21 4.80
N VAL A 79 -10.84 12.04 5.39
CA VAL A 79 -10.20 11.77 6.68
C VAL A 79 -11.11 12.19 7.84
N GLN A 80 -11.41 11.25 8.73
CA GLN A 80 -12.05 11.53 10.02
C GLN A 80 -10.98 11.95 11.02
N LEU A 81 -11.03 13.19 11.49
CA LEU A 81 -10.02 13.75 12.38
C LEU A 81 -10.59 14.01 13.77
N GLY A 82 -9.81 13.64 14.78
CA GLY A 82 -10.03 13.99 16.19
C GLY A 82 -8.85 14.73 16.79
N ILE A 83 -9.07 15.43 17.88
CA ILE A 83 -8.03 16.10 18.66
C ILE A 83 -8.18 15.72 20.13
N ARG A 84 -7.13 15.17 20.71
CA ARG A 84 -7.01 14.88 22.14
C ARG A 84 -5.91 15.74 22.77
N THR A 85 -6.10 16.11 24.04
CA THR A 85 -5.07 16.84 24.82
C THR A 85 -4.65 16.01 26.02
N LEU A 86 -3.43 16.29 26.48
CA LEU A 86 -2.93 15.86 27.78
C LEU A 86 -2.40 17.08 28.54
N GLY A 87 -2.62 17.11 29.87
CA GLY A 87 -2.15 18.18 30.74
C GLY A 87 -2.83 19.54 30.56
N ALA A 88 -4.06 19.57 30.01
CA ALA A 88 -4.74 20.81 29.63
C ALA A 88 -5.65 21.42 30.72
N ASN A 89 -6.15 20.60 31.64
CA ASN A 89 -7.28 21.00 32.48
C ASN A 89 -6.90 21.15 33.97
N TYR A 90 -6.01 20.28 34.48
CA TYR A 90 -5.66 20.27 35.91
C TYR A 90 -4.45 21.16 36.19
N ARG A 91 -4.66 22.21 36.99
CA ARG A 91 -3.62 23.21 37.36
C ARG A 91 -2.95 22.93 38.72
N GLY A 92 -3.41 21.89 39.42
CA GLY A 92 -2.92 21.58 40.76
C GLY A 92 -1.67 20.71 40.78
N GLU A 93 -1.14 20.50 42.01
CA GLU A 93 0.09 19.74 42.23
C GLU A 93 -0.17 18.24 42.51
N ASP A 94 -1.43 17.82 42.72
CA ASP A 94 -1.75 16.41 42.94
C ASP A 94 -1.49 15.58 41.68
N ARG A 95 -0.36 14.85 41.73
CA ARG A 95 0.05 13.98 40.62
C ARG A 95 -0.99 12.92 40.25
N LYS A 96 -1.74 12.37 41.23
CA LYS A 96 -2.77 11.33 40.96
C LYS A 96 -3.92 11.88 40.14
N VAL A 97 -4.24 13.15 40.30
CA VAL A 97 -5.27 13.85 39.53
C VAL A 97 -4.67 14.30 38.18
N GLY A 98 -3.52 14.94 38.18
CA GLY A 98 -2.85 15.43 36.97
C GLY A 98 -2.50 14.32 35.97
N CYS A 99 -2.15 13.13 36.48
CA CYS A 99 -1.86 11.97 35.63
C CYS A 99 -3.09 11.29 34.99
N LYS A 100 -4.29 11.80 35.27
CA LYS A 100 -5.53 11.41 34.57
C LYS A 100 -6.02 12.51 33.63
N ASP A 101 -5.30 13.65 33.56
CA ASP A 101 -5.69 14.81 32.75
C ASP A 101 -5.41 14.59 31.26
N THR A 102 -6.28 13.80 30.65
CA THR A 102 -6.37 13.66 29.19
C THR A 102 -7.84 13.75 28.78
N ARG A 103 -8.11 14.44 27.67
CA ARG A 103 -9.48 14.65 27.20
C ARG A 103 -9.52 14.77 25.69
N GLN A 104 -10.54 14.16 25.07
CA GLN A 104 -10.89 14.46 23.70
C GLN A 104 -11.40 15.91 23.61
N LEU A 105 -10.64 16.75 22.90
CA LEU A 105 -10.94 18.16 22.70
C LEU A 105 -11.92 18.35 21.56
N TYR A 106 -11.74 17.58 20.48
CA TYR A 106 -12.58 17.53 19.30
C TYR A 106 -12.81 16.07 18.91
N PRO A 107 -14.07 15.61 18.71
CA PRO A 107 -14.37 14.20 18.48
C PRO A 107 -13.87 13.73 17.10
N VAL A 108 -13.50 12.44 17.01
CA VAL A 108 -13.13 11.81 15.73
C VAL A 108 -14.35 11.74 14.82
N GLY A 109 -14.28 12.38 13.66
CA GLY A 109 -15.36 12.44 12.69
C GLY A 109 -15.03 13.34 11.50
N PRO A 110 -16.03 13.61 10.64
CA PRO A 110 -15.92 14.60 9.58
C PRO A 110 -15.50 15.95 10.18
N LEU A 111 -14.48 16.56 9.59
CA LEU A 111 -13.85 17.75 10.17
C LEU A 111 -14.66 19.04 9.91
N ASP A 112 -15.17 19.65 10.99
CA ASP A 112 -15.52 21.09 10.98
C ASP A 112 -14.27 21.91 11.35
N ARG A 113 -13.68 22.55 10.35
CA ARG A 113 -12.44 23.33 10.51
C ARG A 113 -12.57 24.49 11.47
N THR A 114 -13.72 25.16 11.47
CA THR A 114 -13.97 26.33 12.32
C THR A 114 -14.08 25.92 13.79
N GLU A 115 -14.83 24.86 14.07
CA GLU A 115 -14.99 24.32 15.42
C GLU A 115 -13.65 23.80 15.96
N ALA A 116 -12.93 23.00 15.18
CA ALA A 116 -11.64 22.44 15.58
C ALA A 116 -10.59 23.53 15.87
N LYS A 117 -10.50 24.56 15.04
CA LYS A 117 -9.61 25.72 15.27
C LYS A 117 -9.99 26.50 16.51
N THR A 118 -11.27 26.71 16.72
CA THR A 118 -11.79 27.38 17.94
C THR A 118 -11.40 26.60 19.18
N ALA A 119 -11.57 25.28 19.16
CA ALA A 119 -11.16 24.41 20.27
C ALA A 119 -9.67 24.51 20.57
N VAL A 120 -8.81 24.41 19.52
CA VAL A 120 -7.35 24.55 19.67
C VAL A 120 -6.96 25.94 20.21
N ALA A 121 -7.64 27.01 19.81
CA ALA A 121 -7.36 28.36 20.27
C ALA A 121 -7.51 28.51 21.80
N THR A 122 -8.38 27.75 22.44
CA THR A 122 -8.65 27.83 23.91
C THR A 122 -7.52 27.24 24.75
N LEU A 123 -6.64 26.40 24.18
CA LEU A 123 -5.62 25.67 24.90
C LEU A 123 -4.61 26.61 25.59
N THR A 124 -4.30 26.32 26.85
CA THR A 124 -3.31 27.06 27.63
C THR A 124 -2.43 26.06 28.38
N PRO A 125 -1.09 26.11 28.22
CA PRO A 125 -0.18 25.18 28.89
C PRO A 125 -0.37 25.18 30.41
N THR A 126 -0.55 23.99 31.01
CA THR A 126 -1.03 23.96 32.38
C THR A 126 -0.38 22.87 33.22
N GLY A 127 -0.64 21.60 32.94
CA GLY A 127 -0.52 20.50 33.89
C GLY A 127 0.67 19.57 33.72
N TRP A 128 0.44 18.31 34.03
CA TRP A 128 1.36 17.18 33.93
C TRP A 128 1.39 16.61 32.50
N THR A 129 2.29 15.64 32.26
CA THR A 129 2.46 15.01 30.93
C THR A 129 2.05 13.53 30.99
N PRO A 130 0.75 13.16 31.01
CA PRO A 130 0.27 11.79 31.07
C PRO A 130 0.20 11.14 29.68
N ILE A 131 1.35 10.81 29.05
CA ILE A 131 1.41 10.24 27.70
C ILE A 131 0.70 8.88 27.64
N GLY A 132 1.01 7.96 28.57
CA GLY A 132 0.39 6.63 28.59
C GLY A 132 -1.13 6.68 28.61
N PRO A 133 -1.77 7.38 29.58
CA PRO A 133 -3.22 7.60 29.59
C PRO A 133 -3.78 8.26 28.32
N ALA A 134 -3.04 9.21 27.71
CA ALA A 134 -3.45 9.88 26.49
C ALA A 134 -3.48 8.92 25.30
N LEU A 135 -2.48 8.05 25.14
CA LEU A 135 -2.43 7.02 24.11
C LEU A 135 -3.58 6.01 24.23
N LEU A 136 -3.88 5.56 25.48
CA LEU A 136 -5.04 4.68 25.73
C LEU A 136 -6.35 5.37 25.33
N GLY A 137 -6.52 6.65 25.70
CA GLY A 137 -7.69 7.43 25.32
C GLY A 137 -7.81 7.61 23.81
N ALA A 138 -6.75 7.96 23.12
CA ALA A 138 -6.72 8.13 21.67
C ALA A 138 -7.03 6.81 20.93
N ALA A 139 -6.46 5.69 21.39
CA ALA A 139 -6.79 4.37 20.86
C ALA A 139 -8.28 4.01 21.03
N GLN A 140 -8.90 4.46 22.14
CA GLN A 140 -10.32 4.27 22.38
C GLN A 140 -11.18 5.15 21.45
N ASP A 141 -10.79 6.41 21.23
CA ASP A 141 -11.50 7.35 20.36
C ASP A 141 -11.49 6.88 18.89
N LEU A 142 -10.44 6.20 18.47
CA LEU A 142 -10.29 5.66 17.12
C LEU A 142 -10.99 4.32 16.89
N LYS A 143 -11.64 3.71 17.88
CA LYS A 143 -12.30 2.40 17.73
C LYS A 143 -13.43 2.43 16.69
N GLY A 144 -13.69 1.25 16.11
CA GLY A 144 -14.76 1.01 15.13
C GLY A 144 -14.39 1.36 13.69
N GLY A 145 -15.03 0.66 12.75
CA GLY A 145 -14.74 0.74 11.30
C GLY A 145 -13.45 0.00 10.90
N ASP A 146 -13.28 -0.19 9.60
CA ASP A 146 -12.20 -0.99 9.01
C ASP A 146 -11.08 -0.12 8.37
N GLY A 147 -11.18 1.21 8.48
CA GLY A 147 -10.19 2.16 7.96
C GLY A 147 -8.89 2.16 8.76
N THR A 148 -7.85 2.75 8.15
CA THR A 148 -6.57 3.01 8.83
C THR A 148 -6.78 3.91 10.03
N ARG A 149 -5.99 3.70 11.08
CA ARG A 149 -6.04 4.47 12.31
C ARG A 149 -4.65 4.98 12.64
N ARG A 150 -4.56 6.26 12.92
CA ARG A 150 -3.29 6.90 13.21
C ARG A 150 -3.41 7.87 14.40
N ILE A 151 -2.50 7.74 15.36
CA ILE A 151 -2.29 8.73 16.40
C ILE A 151 -1.04 9.52 16.03
N VAL A 152 -1.11 10.84 16.09
CA VAL A 152 0.06 11.72 15.97
C VAL A 152 0.24 12.40 17.31
N LEU A 153 1.20 11.90 18.11
CA LEU A 153 1.53 12.46 19.42
C LEU A 153 2.54 13.59 19.25
N ILE A 154 2.20 14.77 19.77
CA ILE A 154 3.06 15.95 19.77
C ILE A 154 3.31 16.36 21.21
N THR A 155 4.57 16.27 21.66
CA THR A 155 4.99 16.59 23.02
C THR A 155 6.40 17.19 23.06
N ASP A 156 6.71 17.94 24.08
CA ASP A 156 8.03 18.52 24.33
C ASP A 156 8.80 17.84 25.48
N GLY A 157 8.17 16.86 26.15
CA GLY A 157 8.75 16.20 27.31
C GLY A 157 8.47 14.72 27.38
N GLU A 158 9.07 14.09 28.39
CA GLU A 158 8.75 12.70 28.73
C GLU A 158 7.52 12.60 29.64
N ASP A 159 6.99 11.39 29.70
CA ASP A 159 5.90 11.06 30.62
C ASP A 159 6.32 11.31 32.07
N THR A 160 5.54 12.11 32.79
CA THR A 160 5.72 12.40 34.20
C THR A 160 4.87 11.53 35.11
N CYS A 161 4.16 10.55 34.55
CA CYS A 161 3.03 9.86 35.16
C CYS A 161 3.25 8.34 35.40
N ALA A 162 4.45 7.96 35.86
CA ALA A 162 4.66 6.58 36.32
C ALA A 162 3.55 6.12 37.31
N PRO A 163 3.19 4.82 37.37
CA PRO A 163 3.98 3.68 36.91
C PRO A 163 3.66 3.22 35.46
N LEU A 164 2.72 3.84 34.76
CA LEU A 164 2.31 3.42 33.42
C LEU A 164 3.40 3.84 32.41
N ASP A 165 4.15 2.87 31.86
CA ASP A 165 5.16 3.12 30.85
C ASP A 165 4.51 3.34 29.47
N PRO A 166 4.63 4.52 28.84
CA PRO A 166 4.02 4.81 27.55
C PRO A 166 4.48 3.87 26.43
N CYS A 167 5.74 3.39 26.47
CA CYS A 167 6.21 2.44 25.47
C CYS A 167 5.57 1.06 25.64
N GLN A 168 5.31 0.61 26.88
CA GLN A 168 4.55 -0.60 27.13
C GLN A 168 3.08 -0.44 26.68
N VAL A 169 2.47 0.71 26.94
CA VAL A 169 1.12 1.04 26.45
C VAL A 169 1.06 0.95 24.92
N ALA A 170 2.04 1.48 24.21
CA ALA A 170 2.11 1.41 22.75
C ALA A 170 2.19 -0.06 22.26
N ARG A 171 3.00 -0.91 22.91
CA ARG A 171 3.05 -2.35 22.63
C ARG A 171 1.71 -3.04 22.88
N ASP A 172 1.05 -2.72 23.97
CA ASP A 172 -0.25 -3.31 24.32
C ASP A 172 -1.36 -2.90 23.34
N ILE A 173 -1.31 -1.66 22.83
CA ILE A 173 -2.20 -1.17 21.77
C ILE A 173 -1.92 -1.92 20.46
N ALA A 174 -0.66 -2.08 20.07
CA ALA A 174 -0.27 -2.83 18.88
C ALA A 174 -0.70 -4.30 18.95
N ALA A 175 -0.58 -4.94 20.11
CA ALA A 175 -0.95 -6.33 20.33
C ALA A 175 -2.47 -6.60 20.22
N GLN A 176 -3.32 -5.57 20.30
CA GLN A 176 -4.77 -5.71 20.15
C GLN A 176 -5.21 -5.96 18.69
N GLY A 177 -4.27 -6.04 17.74
CA GLY A 177 -4.57 -6.32 16.33
C GLY A 177 -5.36 -5.21 15.62
N ILE A 178 -5.47 -4.03 16.23
CA ILE A 178 -6.04 -2.84 15.62
C ILE A 178 -4.94 -2.29 14.70
N HIS A 179 -5.23 -2.08 13.43
CA HIS A 179 -4.32 -1.41 12.48
C HIS A 179 -4.12 0.07 12.90
N LEU A 180 -3.45 0.27 14.04
CA LEU A 180 -3.20 1.56 14.65
C LEU A 180 -1.71 1.84 14.66
N THR A 181 -1.33 2.93 14.01
CA THR A 181 0.04 3.45 14.01
C THR A 181 0.14 4.67 14.91
N VAL A 182 1.18 4.76 15.73
CA VAL A 182 1.47 5.94 16.54
C VAL A 182 2.74 6.61 16.02
N ASP A 183 2.61 7.79 15.44
CA ASP A 183 3.75 8.65 15.12
C ASP A 183 3.98 9.64 16.25
N THR A 184 5.25 9.92 16.53
CA THR A 184 5.63 10.81 17.62
C THR A 184 6.48 11.97 17.12
N LEU A 185 6.12 13.19 17.53
CA LEU A 185 6.82 14.43 17.22
C LEU A 185 7.32 15.06 18.51
N GLY A 186 8.65 15.06 18.70
CA GLY A 186 9.29 15.68 19.86
C GLY A 186 9.68 17.12 19.58
N LEU A 187 9.15 18.07 20.35
CA LEU A 187 9.49 19.48 20.25
C LEU A 187 10.74 19.76 21.08
N LEU A 188 11.88 19.97 20.42
CA LEU A 188 13.19 20.20 21.06
C LEU A 188 13.54 19.16 22.17
N PRO A 189 13.41 17.85 21.91
CA PRO A 189 13.49 16.84 22.94
C PRO A 189 14.93 16.63 23.42
N ASP A 190 15.11 16.37 24.70
CA ASP A 190 16.34 15.83 25.24
C ASP A 190 16.55 14.35 24.85
N ALA A 191 17.66 13.76 25.25
CA ALA A 191 18.02 12.38 24.91
C ALA A 191 17.04 11.34 25.48
N LYS A 192 16.49 11.59 26.68
CA LYS A 192 15.58 10.67 27.37
C LYS A 192 14.19 10.70 26.76
N THR A 193 13.66 11.90 26.53
CA THR A 193 12.42 12.12 25.78
C THR A 193 12.48 11.49 24.39
N ARG A 194 13.59 11.69 23.67
CA ARG A 194 13.80 11.10 22.34
C ARG A 194 13.72 9.58 22.38
N LYS A 195 14.40 8.94 23.34
CA LYS A 195 14.39 7.48 23.50
C LYS A 195 12.97 6.95 23.78
N GLN A 196 12.20 7.63 24.64
CA GLN A 196 10.83 7.25 24.94
C GLN A 196 9.93 7.38 23.72
N LEU A 197 9.99 8.52 23.00
CA LEU A 197 9.17 8.77 21.83
C LEU A 197 9.51 7.82 20.67
N SER A 198 10.78 7.50 20.44
CA SER A 198 11.21 6.49 19.47
C SER A 198 10.62 5.13 19.80
N CYS A 199 10.70 4.71 21.08
CA CYS A 199 10.13 3.43 21.50
C CYS A 199 8.61 3.34 21.26
N ILE A 200 7.85 4.41 21.55
CA ILE A 200 6.40 4.47 21.33
C ILE A 200 6.07 4.29 19.84
N ALA A 201 6.79 5.02 18.97
CA ALA A 201 6.58 4.94 17.53
C ALA A 201 6.94 3.56 16.98
N GLU A 202 8.13 3.05 17.29
CA GLU A 202 8.61 1.74 16.82
C GLU A 202 7.69 0.59 17.24
N ALA A 203 7.13 0.64 18.45
CA ALA A 203 6.22 -0.39 18.97
C ALA A 203 4.96 -0.58 18.12
N THR A 204 4.55 0.41 17.35
CA THR A 204 3.34 0.40 16.51
C THR A 204 3.64 0.50 15.01
N GLY A 205 4.90 0.41 14.59
CA GLY A 205 5.31 0.61 13.19
C GLY A 205 5.20 2.06 12.70
N GLY A 206 5.15 3.01 13.62
CA GLY A 206 5.17 4.44 13.32
C GLY A 206 6.58 5.03 13.25
N THR A 207 6.63 6.37 13.19
CA THR A 207 7.89 7.11 13.04
C THR A 207 8.06 8.17 14.13
N TYR A 208 9.27 8.30 14.63
CA TYR A 208 9.66 9.41 15.48
C TYR A 208 10.30 10.54 14.65
N THR A 209 9.97 11.78 14.96
CA THR A 209 10.59 12.97 14.36
C THR A 209 10.92 14.01 15.44
N SER A 210 12.16 14.50 15.46
CA SER A 210 12.54 15.66 16.25
C SER A 210 12.25 16.94 15.47
N VAL A 211 11.59 17.88 16.12
CA VAL A 211 11.15 19.15 15.53
C VAL A 211 11.81 20.31 16.24
N GLN A 212 12.44 21.21 15.49
CA GLN A 212 13.11 22.41 15.98
C GLN A 212 12.47 23.71 15.51
N HIS A 213 11.65 23.64 14.46
CA HIS A 213 11.01 24.80 13.81
C HIS A 213 9.53 24.56 13.56
N THR A 214 8.72 25.60 13.65
CA THR A 214 7.27 25.56 13.38
C THR A 214 6.95 24.99 12.01
N LYS A 215 7.73 25.36 10.97
CA LYS A 215 7.58 24.82 9.62
C LYS A 215 7.76 23.30 9.57
N GLN A 216 8.79 22.78 10.26
CA GLN A 216 9.01 21.32 10.32
C GLN A 216 7.82 20.60 10.99
N LEU A 217 7.27 21.18 12.07
CA LEU A 217 6.11 20.63 12.75
C LEU A 217 4.91 20.54 11.80
N ARG A 218 4.57 21.65 11.16
CA ARG A 218 3.48 21.71 10.18
C ARG A 218 3.65 20.69 9.06
N ASP A 219 4.79 20.74 8.36
CA ASP A 219 5.05 19.90 7.20
C ASP A 219 4.99 18.41 7.57
N ARG A 220 5.45 18.06 8.78
CA ARG A 220 5.41 16.67 9.24
C ARG A 220 4.03 16.21 9.65
N VAL A 221 3.26 17.02 10.38
CA VAL A 221 1.88 16.66 10.75
C VAL A 221 1.02 16.53 9.48
N HIS A 222 1.15 17.46 8.53
CA HIS A 222 0.47 17.38 7.23
C HIS A 222 0.79 16.06 6.51
N GLN A 223 2.06 15.73 6.36
CA GLN A 223 2.49 14.47 5.74
C GLN A 223 1.92 13.23 6.44
N LEU A 224 1.82 13.23 7.77
CA LEU A 224 1.26 12.11 8.53
C LEU A 224 -0.25 11.98 8.36
N VAL A 225 -0.97 13.10 8.27
CA VAL A 225 -2.41 13.12 7.96
C VAL A 225 -2.67 12.64 6.54
N GLU A 226 -1.90 13.11 5.55
CA GLU A 226 -2.00 12.62 4.17
C GLU A 226 -1.73 11.11 4.07
N ARG A 227 -0.68 10.61 4.73
CA ARG A 227 -0.39 9.17 4.78
C ARG A 227 -1.50 8.33 5.41
N ALA A 228 -2.32 8.91 6.27
CA ALA A 228 -3.47 8.20 6.82
C ALA A 228 -4.58 8.02 5.77
N ALA A 229 -4.69 8.95 4.82
CA ALA A 229 -5.62 8.87 3.69
C ALA A 229 -5.17 7.83 2.65
N ASP A 230 -3.87 7.50 2.60
CA ASP A 230 -3.36 6.44 1.72
C ASP A 230 -3.99 5.09 2.13
N PRO A 231 -4.61 4.37 1.19
CA PRO A 231 -5.21 3.09 1.52
C PRO A 231 -4.12 2.12 1.99
N VAL A 232 -4.24 1.61 3.20
CA VAL A 232 -3.53 0.38 3.57
C VAL A 232 -4.17 -0.72 2.73
N VAL A 233 -3.46 -1.16 1.72
CA VAL A 233 -3.85 -2.34 0.98
C VAL A 233 -3.60 -3.54 1.89
N THR A 234 -4.66 -4.03 2.55
CA THR A 234 -4.57 -5.28 3.31
C THR A 234 -4.40 -6.40 2.30
N PRO A 235 -3.32 -7.20 2.38
CA PRO A 235 -3.14 -8.31 1.47
C PRO A 235 -4.28 -9.30 1.57
N VAL A 236 -4.83 -9.71 0.43
CA VAL A 236 -5.90 -10.69 0.35
C VAL A 236 -5.28 -12.09 0.21
N PRO A 237 -5.68 -13.09 1.01
CA PRO A 237 -5.24 -14.46 0.81
C PRO A 237 -5.65 -14.96 -0.58
N ALA A 238 -4.69 -15.49 -1.36
CA ALA A 238 -4.94 -16.06 -2.68
C ALA A 238 -4.03 -17.26 -2.88
N GLU A 239 -4.58 -18.45 -2.70
CA GLU A 239 -3.84 -19.69 -2.89
C GLU A 239 -3.63 -19.95 -4.39
N GLY A 240 -2.37 -19.87 -4.83
CA GLY A 240 -1.99 -20.17 -6.21
C GLY A 240 -2.11 -21.67 -6.50
N SER A 241 -2.28 -22.02 -7.77
CA SER A 241 -2.39 -23.41 -8.21
C SER A 241 -1.06 -23.96 -8.78
N ARG A 242 -1.04 -25.24 -9.12
CA ARG A 242 0.12 -25.88 -9.78
C ARG A 242 0.13 -25.67 -11.30
N GLN A 243 -0.97 -25.21 -11.88
CA GLN A 243 -1.14 -25.00 -13.32
C GLN A 243 -1.93 -23.71 -13.56
N CYS A 244 -1.64 -23.03 -14.66
CA CYS A 244 -2.37 -21.82 -15.01
C CYS A 244 -3.88 -22.05 -15.22
N ALA A 245 -4.28 -23.18 -15.77
CA ALA A 245 -5.68 -23.49 -16.07
C ALA A 245 -6.58 -23.41 -14.82
N ASP A 246 -6.07 -23.87 -13.68
CA ASP A 246 -6.79 -23.96 -12.40
C ASP A 246 -6.49 -22.79 -11.47
N ALA A 247 -5.65 -21.84 -11.90
CA ALA A 247 -5.16 -20.75 -11.07
C ALA A 247 -6.25 -19.72 -10.76
N PRO A 248 -6.25 -19.12 -9.56
CA PRO A 248 -7.16 -18.05 -9.22
C PRO A 248 -6.94 -16.84 -10.13
N LYS A 249 -8.04 -16.16 -10.49
CA LYS A 249 -8.00 -14.92 -11.25
C LYS A 249 -7.87 -13.75 -10.28
N LEU A 250 -6.78 -13.01 -10.37
CA LEU A 250 -6.47 -11.85 -9.54
C LEU A 250 -6.91 -10.56 -10.23
N LYS A 251 -7.41 -9.61 -9.45
CA LYS A 251 -7.60 -8.22 -9.81
C LYS A 251 -6.38 -7.39 -9.38
N PRO A 252 -6.25 -6.12 -9.79
CA PRO A 252 -5.26 -5.23 -9.16
C PRO A 252 -5.38 -5.24 -7.62
N GLY A 253 -4.25 -5.44 -6.93
CA GLY A 253 -4.21 -5.54 -5.48
C GLY A 253 -2.96 -6.22 -4.94
N LEU A 254 -2.93 -6.39 -3.62
CA LEU A 254 -1.88 -7.08 -2.90
C LEU A 254 -2.42 -8.40 -2.35
N TYR A 255 -1.65 -9.47 -2.55
CA TYR A 255 -2.05 -10.84 -2.22
C TYR A 255 -1.02 -11.54 -1.35
N THR A 256 -1.47 -12.47 -0.50
CA THR A 256 -0.60 -13.35 0.28
C THR A 256 -0.88 -14.80 -0.04
N ASP A 257 0.19 -15.58 -0.09
CA ASP A 257 0.15 -17.03 -0.25
C ASP A 257 1.28 -17.69 0.57
N ARG A 258 1.35 -19.02 0.52
CA ARG A 258 2.47 -19.79 1.01
C ARG A 258 2.93 -20.78 -0.06
N GLU A 259 4.20 -20.70 -0.41
CA GLU A 259 4.82 -21.53 -1.43
C GLU A 259 5.80 -22.51 -0.78
N LYS A 260 5.66 -23.80 -1.12
CA LYS A 260 6.60 -24.82 -0.63
C LYS A 260 7.97 -24.65 -1.29
N PHE A 261 8.99 -25.23 -0.69
CA PHE A 261 10.34 -25.21 -1.21
C PHE A 261 10.40 -25.87 -2.59
N ALA A 262 11.08 -25.23 -3.53
CA ALA A 262 11.21 -25.64 -4.92
C ALA A 262 9.86 -25.89 -5.63
N GLU A 263 8.82 -25.22 -5.22
CA GLU A 263 7.48 -25.26 -5.82
C GLU A 263 7.28 -24.12 -6.82
N HIS A 264 6.26 -24.24 -7.66
CA HIS A 264 5.80 -23.21 -8.57
C HIS A 264 4.31 -22.96 -8.31
N ARG A 265 3.94 -21.66 -8.17
CA ARG A 265 2.56 -21.22 -7.99
C ARG A 265 2.11 -20.39 -9.17
N TRP A 266 0.89 -20.66 -9.64
CA TRP A 266 0.30 -19.97 -10.77
C TRP A 266 -0.90 -19.12 -10.36
N TYR A 267 -1.02 -17.95 -11.00
CA TYR A 267 -2.13 -17.02 -10.87
C TYR A 267 -2.52 -16.53 -12.26
N ARG A 268 -3.72 -15.97 -12.42
CA ARG A 268 -4.19 -15.41 -13.69
C ARG A 268 -4.55 -13.94 -13.51
N VAL A 269 -4.30 -13.13 -14.54
CA VAL A 269 -4.68 -11.72 -14.60
C VAL A 269 -5.23 -11.44 -16.00
N ASP A 270 -6.36 -10.75 -16.10
CA ASP A 270 -6.88 -10.30 -17.38
C ASP A 270 -6.29 -8.92 -17.71
N VAL A 271 -5.65 -8.82 -18.88
CA VAL A 271 -5.01 -7.60 -19.37
C VAL A 271 -5.68 -7.17 -20.66
N ARG A 272 -6.18 -5.94 -20.71
CA ARG A 272 -6.78 -5.37 -21.92
C ARG A 272 -5.72 -4.81 -22.86
N PRO A 273 -5.97 -4.77 -24.18
CA PRO A 273 -5.13 -4.02 -25.10
C PRO A 273 -4.98 -2.55 -24.63
N GLY A 274 -3.76 -2.02 -24.71
CA GLY A 274 -3.44 -0.69 -24.22
C GLY A 274 -3.16 -0.60 -22.71
N GLN A 275 -3.31 -1.69 -21.95
CA GLN A 275 -2.90 -1.73 -20.54
C GLN A 275 -1.48 -2.28 -20.35
N GLU A 276 -0.84 -1.87 -19.27
CA GLU A 276 0.42 -2.45 -18.80
C GLU A 276 0.17 -3.23 -17.49
N LEU A 277 0.48 -4.53 -17.51
CA LEU A 277 0.54 -5.34 -16.31
C LEU A 277 1.88 -5.10 -15.59
N ARG A 278 1.79 -4.72 -14.33
CA ARG A 278 2.91 -4.67 -13.40
C ARG A 278 2.68 -5.71 -12.32
N ALA A 279 3.66 -6.56 -12.09
CA ALA A 279 3.57 -7.54 -11.02
C ALA A 279 4.91 -7.64 -10.30
N ALA A 280 4.86 -7.80 -8.98
CA ALA A 280 6.04 -8.04 -8.16
C ALA A 280 5.73 -9.09 -7.10
N VAL A 281 6.70 -9.93 -6.80
CA VAL A 281 6.61 -10.96 -5.76
C VAL A 281 7.73 -10.79 -4.77
N SER A 282 7.42 -10.93 -3.48
CA SER A 282 8.37 -11.04 -2.39
C SER A 282 8.17 -12.37 -1.67
N ILE A 283 9.25 -13.11 -1.45
CA ILE A 283 9.25 -14.33 -0.64
C ILE A 283 10.23 -14.14 0.51
N GLY A 284 9.74 -14.34 1.73
CA GLY A 284 10.53 -14.21 2.96
C GLY A 284 10.95 -15.56 3.53
N ALA A 285 12.21 -15.68 3.97
CA ALA A 285 12.68 -16.82 4.73
C ALA A 285 12.26 -16.68 6.20
N ASP A 286 11.13 -17.27 6.58
CA ASP A 286 10.64 -17.29 7.97
C ASP A 286 11.31 -18.40 8.83
N ARG A 287 12.28 -19.10 8.26
CA ARG A 287 13.05 -20.20 8.87
C ARG A 287 14.43 -20.33 8.23
N ALA A 288 15.29 -21.16 8.80
CA ALA A 288 16.62 -21.41 8.24
C ALA A 288 16.53 -22.08 6.86
N VAL A 289 17.19 -21.49 5.88
CA VAL A 289 17.31 -21.98 4.50
C VAL A 289 18.78 -22.09 4.12
N ASN A 290 19.09 -22.89 3.10
CA ASN A 290 20.42 -22.93 2.52
C ASN A 290 20.70 -21.62 1.77
N ASN A 291 21.96 -21.22 1.67
CA ASN A 291 22.36 -19.92 1.11
C ASN A 291 22.24 -19.82 -0.42
N ASP A 292 21.95 -20.91 -1.10
CA ASP A 292 21.82 -20.95 -2.57
C ASP A 292 20.33 -21.09 -2.92
N TYR A 293 19.66 -19.96 -3.10
CA TYR A 293 18.25 -19.91 -3.45
C TYR A 293 17.93 -18.66 -4.30
N GLY A 294 16.87 -18.75 -5.10
CA GLY A 294 16.39 -17.68 -5.94
C GLY A 294 14.86 -17.63 -6.03
N VAL A 295 14.36 -16.48 -6.42
CA VAL A 295 12.95 -16.22 -6.70
C VAL A 295 12.82 -15.64 -8.09
N LEU A 296 11.87 -16.16 -8.87
CA LEU A 296 11.61 -15.72 -10.23
C LEU A 296 10.10 -15.55 -10.46
N LEU A 297 9.72 -14.42 -11.04
CA LEU A 297 8.38 -14.14 -11.54
C LEU A 297 8.36 -14.16 -13.05
N ARG A 298 7.42 -14.90 -13.66
CA ARG A 298 7.23 -14.98 -15.10
C ARG A 298 5.78 -14.72 -15.48
N ALA A 299 5.57 -14.14 -16.66
CA ALA A 299 4.26 -14.05 -17.30
C ALA A 299 4.25 -14.86 -18.60
N SER A 300 3.18 -15.61 -18.83
CA SER A 300 3.00 -16.40 -20.03
C SER A 300 1.53 -16.35 -20.53
N THR A 301 1.33 -16.74 -21.77
CA THR A 301 -0.02 -16.99 -22.29
C THR A 301 -0.63 -18.23 -21.64
N VAL A 302 -1.94 -18.41 -21.73
CA VAL A 302 -2.66 -19.63 -21.27
C VAL A 302 -2.15 -20.91 -21.94
N HIS A 303 -1.48 -20.80 -23.09
CA HIS A 303 -0.86 -21.91 -23.80
C HIS A 303 0.60 -22.17 -23.43
N GLY A 304 1.10 -21.49 -22.39
CA GLY A 304 2.45 -21.68 -21.84
C GLY A 304 3.58 -20.94 -22.58
N ARG A 305 3.26 -20.09 -23.59
CA ARG A 305 4.30 -19.26 -24.23
C ARG A 305 4.70 -18.14 -23.28
N GLU A 306 5.96 -18.10 -22.88
CA GLU A 306 6.50 -17.01 -22.07
C GLU A 306 6.40 -15.67 -22.80
N ILE A 307 5.87 -14.65 -22.13
CA ILE A 307 5.70 -13.30 -22.63
C ILE A 307 6.82 -12.43 -22.09
N VAL A 308 7.00 -12.42 -20.76
CA VAL A 308 8.02 -11.63 -20.07
C VAL A 308 8.46 -12.36 -18.80
N ARG A 309 9.69 -12.13 -18.42
CA ARG A 309 10.34 -12.67 -17.25
C ARG A 309 10.95 -11.53 -16.44
N GLY A 310 10.74 -11.55 -15.12
CA GLY A 310 11.45 -10.71 -14.18
C GLY A 310 12.92 -11.12 -14.05
N ALA A 311 13.73 -10.27 -13.46
CA ALA A 311 15.08 -10.68 -13.07
C ALA A 311 14.99 -11.72 -11.95
N GLU A 312 15.79 -12.78 -12.05
CA GLU A 312 15.94 -13.72 -10.95
C GLU A 312 16.62 -13.01 -9.78
N ALA A 313 15.96 -13.02 -8.62
CA ALA A 313 16.48 -12.47 -7.39
C ALA A 313 17.01 -13.59 -6.50
N GLY A 314 18.20 -13.42 -5.94
CA GLY A 314 18.76 -14.33 -4.95
C GLY A 314 20.28 -14.38 -5.04
N ASP A 315 20.93 -14.28 -3.89
CA ASP A 315 22.35 -14.56 -3.67
C ASP A 315 22.61 -15.13 -2.27
N GLY A 316 21.56 -15.53 -1.58
CA GLY A 316 21.62 -16.10 -0.23
C GLY A 316 22.00 -15.14 0.89
N ARG A 317 21.95 -13.82 0.65
CA ARG A 317 22.40 -12.78 1.60
C ARG A 317 21.30 -12.08 2.36
N THR A 318 20.04 -12.23 1.94
CA THR A 318 18.90 -11.54 2.56
C THR A 318 17.79 -12.53 2.90
N ASP A 319 17.06 -12.25 3.97
CA ASP A 319 15.92 -13.08 4.40
C ASP A 319 14.67 -12.85 3.54
N VAL A 320 14.66 -11.83 2.68
CA VAL A 320 13.56 -11.50 1.77
C VAL A 320 14.11 -11.27 0.37
N LEU A 321 13.55 -11.97 -0.62
CA LEU A 321 13.84 -11.81 -2.03
C LEU A 321 12.62 -11.30 -2.78
N SER A 322 12.83 -10.34 -3.68
CA SER A 322 11.78 -9.78 -4.51
C SER A 322 12.16 -9.80 -5.98
N SER A 323 11.22 -10.18 -6.84
CA SER A 323 11.31 -10.11 -8.29
C SER A 323 10.08 -9.42 -8.86
N GLY A 324 10.24 -8.68 -9.95
CA GLY A 324 9.13 -7.98 -10.59
C GLY A 324 9.22 -8.02 -12.10
N LEU A 325 8.10 -7.80 -12.77
CA LEU A 325 7.99 -7.72 -14.23
C LEU A 325 7.01 -6.61 -14.66
N ARG A 326 7.17 -6.18 -15.90
CA ARG A 326 6.27 -5.27 -16.61
C ARG A 326 5.91 -5.88 -17.96
N TYR A 327 4.63 -5.86 -18.29
CA TYR A 327 4.14 -6.30 -19.60
C TYR A 327 3.18 -5.24 -20.17
N PRO A 328 3.65 -4.33 -21.03
CA PRO A 328 2.79 -3.42 -21.77
C PRO A 328 2.16 -4.17 -22.94
N LYS A 329 0.83 -4.32 -22.92
CA LYS A 329 0.07 -4.96 -24.00
C LYS A 329 -0.22 -3.94 -25.11
N ALA A 330 0.07 -4.31 -26.36
CA ALA A 330 -0.18 -3.44 -27.51
C ALA A 330 -1.63 -2.98 -27.57
N PRO A 331 -1.89 -1.70 -27.93
CA PRO A 331 -3.23 -1.25 -28.26
C PRO A 331 -3.81 -2.07 -29.41
N MET A 332 -5.10 -2.34 -29.37
CA MET A 332 -5.82 -3.03 -30.43
C MET A 332 -7.21 -2.42 -30.53
N ASP A 333 -7.66 -2.17 -31.76
CA ASP A 333 -9.02 -1.68 -31.98
C ASP A 333 -10.05 -2.73 -31.55
N ALA A 334 -11.15 -2.28 -30.99
CA ALA A 334 -12.26 -3.16 -30.63
C ALA A 334 -12.86 -3.77 -31.91
N PRO A 335 -13.29 -5.04 -31.89
CA PRO A 335 -14.04 -5.62 -32.99
C PRO A 335 -15.31 -4.83 -33.31
N ASP A 336 -15.77 -4.85 -34.57
CA ASP A 336 -16.98 -4.17 -34.99
C ASP A 336 -18.17 -4.49 -34.07
N GLY A 337 -18.75 -3.45 -33.47
CA GLY A 337 -19.89 -3.55 -32.55
C GLY A 337 -19.52 -3.81 -31.06
N ALA A 338 -18.25 -3.90 -30.69
CA ALA A 338 -17.82 -3.97 -29.31
C ALA A 338 -17.38 -2.59 -28.81
N GLU A 339 -17.73 -2.27 -27.56
CA GLU A 339 -17.36 -0.99 -26.92
C GLU A 339 -15.86 -0.96 -26.58
N GLU A 340 -15.26 -2.11 -26.26
CA GLU A 340 -13.84 -2.28 -25.93
C GLU A 340 -13.29 -3.60 -26.51
N ALA A 341 -11.99 -3.63 -26.78
CA ALA A 341 -11.32 -4.86 -27.17
C ALA A 341 -11.27 -5.85 -25.98
N PRO A 342 -11.45 -7.17 -26.22
CA PRO A 342 -11.52 -8.18 -25.16
C PRO A 342 -10.18 -8.29 -24.40
N ALA A 343 -10.29 -8.48 -23.09
CA ALA A 343 -9.12 -8.76 -22.26
C ALA A 343 -8.55 -10.15 -22.56
N GLU A 344 -7.24 -10.27 -22.53
CA GLU A 344 -6.52 -11.54 -22.62
C GLU A 344 -6.08 -12.00 -21.24
N THR A 345 -6.26 -13.29 -20.94
CA THR A 345 -5.78 -13.87 -19.69
C THR A 345 -4.28 -14.14 -19.77
N VAL A 346 -3.52 -13.52 -18.87
CA VAL A 346 -2.09 -13.72 -18.66
C VAL A 346 -1.89 -14.59 -17.43
N CYS A 347 -1.02 -15.60 -17.55
CA CYS A 347 -0.63 -16.47 -16.45
C CYS A 347 0.62 -15.92 -15.78
N LEU A 348 0.56 -15.64 -14.48
CA LEU A 348 1.72 -15.32 -13.65
C LEU A 348 2.21 -16.59 -12.96
N GLN A 349 3.51 -16.88 -13.07
CA GLN A 349 4.17 -17.98 -12.38
C GLN A 349 5.19 -17.42 -11.39
N VAL A 350 4.99 -17.71 -10.11
CA VAL A 350 5.99 -17.55 -9.07
C VAL A 350 6.78 -18.84 -8.94
N SER A 351 8.08 -18.76 -8.87
CA SER A 351 8.97 -19.91 -8.73
C SER A 351 10.05 -19.61 -7.70
N ASN A 352 10.34 -20.56 -6.85
CA ASN A 352 11.45 -20.46 -5.92
C ASN A 352 12.36 -21.71 -5.98
N SER A 353 13.63 -21.53 -5.60
CA SER A 353 14.62 -22.61 -5.45
C SER A 353 15.06 -22.82 -4.00
N PHE A 354 14.22 -22.43 -3.03
CA PHE A 354 14.53 -22.63 -1.62
C PHE A 354 14.78 -24.11 -1.31
N SER A 355 15.79 -24.34 -0.49
CA SER A 355 16.07 -25.63 0.15
C SER A 355 16.46 -25.42 1.60
N ALA A 356 16.38 -26.44 2.42
CA ALA A 356 16.71 -26.35 3.84
C ALA A 356 17.42 -27.62 4.33
N PRO A 357 18.21 -27.54 5.43
CA PRO A 357 18.71 -28.72 6.13
C PRO A 357 17.57 -29.65 6.53
N ALA A 358 17.84 -30.94 6.58
CA ALA A 358 16.84 -31.99 6.91
C ALA A 358 16.15 -31.79 8.27
N SER A 359 16.75 -31.03 9.18
CA SER A 359 16.19 -30.73 10.50
C SER A 359 15.14 -29.61 10.48
N VAL A 360 15.00 -28.89 9.36
CA VAL A 360 14.09 -27.75 9.23
C VAL A 360 12.76 -28.20 8.61
N ARG A 361 11.64 -27.83 9.23
CA ARG A 361 10.31 -28.08 8.69
C ARG A 361 10.08 -27.24 7.44
N THR A 362 9.65 -27.86 6.35
CA THR A 362 9.32 -27.19 5.08
C THR A 362 7.83 -26.82 4.98
N ASP A 363 6.96 -27.39 5.82
CA ASP A 363 5.54 -27.04 5.94
C ASP A 363 5.28 -26.10 7.15
N PRO A 364 4.32 -25.18 7.05
CA PRO A 364 3.70 -24.66 5.81
C PRO A 364 4.75 -23.97 4.94
N GLY A 365 4.54 -23.79 3.65
CA GLY A 365 5.49 -23.12 2.74
C GLY A 365 5.96 -21.74 3.24
N MET A 366 6.90 -21.15 2.52
CA MET A 366 7.43 -19.80 2.77
C MET A 366 6.34 -18.75 2.53
N PRO A 367 6.29 -17.66 3.30
CA PRO A 367 5.34 -16.58 3.05
C PRO A 367 5.65 -15.87 1.73
N VAL A 368 4.62 -15.71 0.92
CA VAL A 368 4.65 -15.03 -0.38
C VAL A 368 3.76 -13.82 -0.31
N GLU A 369 4.26 -12.69 -0.80
CA GLU A 369 3.48 -11.49 -1.07
C GLU A 369 3.57 -11.19 -2.56
N LEU A 370 2.41 -11.07 -3.23
CA LEU A 370 2.30 -10.81 -4.66
C LEU A 370 1.50 -9.53 -4.87
N SER A 371 2.10 -8.53 -5.51
CA SER A 371 1.39 -7.34 -5.97
C SER A 371 1.07 -7.46 -7.46
N VAL A 372 -0.13 -7.05 -7.83
CA VAL A 372 -0.61 -6.98 -9.21
C VAL A 372 -1.22 -5.61 -9.44
N ASP A 373 -0.80 -4.93 -10.49
CA ASP A 373 -1.33 -3.65 -10.90
C ASP A 373 -1.57 -3.61 -12.41
N LEU A 374 -2.60 -2.87 -12.83
CA LEU A 374 -2.95 -2.63 -14.23
C LEU A 374 -3.07 -1.13 -14.45
N VAL A 375 -2.18 -0.59 -15.24
CA VAL A 375 -2.13 0.84 -15.58
C VAL A 375 -2.28 1.03 -17.07
N ASP A 376 -2.49 2.27 -17.52
CA ASP A 376 -2.46 2.59 -18.94
C ASP A 376 -1.07 2.33 -19.49
N GLY A 377 -1.01 1.57 -20.57
CA GLY A 377 0.24 1.23 -21.24
C GLY A 377 0.73 2.38 -22.13
N PRO A 378 2.02 2.39 -22.51
CA PRO A 378 2.54 3.33 -23.47
C PRO A 378 1.89 3.13 -24.84
N SER A 379 1.67 4.23 -25.59
CA SER A 379 1.02 4.21 -26.92
C SER A 379 1.79 3.42 -27.99
N ASP A 380 3.08 3.22 -27.76
CA ASP A 380 3.99 2.46 -28.62
C ASP A 380 4.26 1.03 -28.11
N ALA A 381 3.41 0.54 -27.21
CA ALA A 381 3.51 -0.82 -26.69
C ALA A 381 3.47 -1.86 -27.81
N SER A 382 4.23 -2.94 -27.64
CA SER A 382 4.29 -4.07 -28.56
C SER A 382 4.08 -5.37 -27.81
N ASP A 383 3.27 -6.26 -28.37
CA ASP A 383 3.09 -7.64 -27.86
C ASP A 383 4.31 -8.54 -28.18
N ALA A 384 5.30 -8.02 -28.88
CA ALA A 384 6.58 -8.73 -29.04
C ALA A 384 7.20 -8.89 -27.66
N ALA A 385 7.55 -10.14 -27.31
CA ALA A 385 8.32 -10.40 -26.09
C ALA A 385 9.48 -9.41 -26.01
N SER A 386 9.77 -8.90 -24.81
CA SER A 386 10.89 -7.95 -24.60
C SER A 386 12.25 -8.47 -25.07
N PHE A 387 12.34 -9.73 -25.45
CA PHE A 387 13.43 -10.38 -26.17
C PHE A 387 13.34 -10.23 -27.69
N GLY A 388 12.31 -9.58 -28.23
CA GLY A 388 12.25 -9.22 -29.64
C GLY A 388 13.47 -8.34 -29.96
N LEU A 389 14.05 -8.54 -31.14
CA LEU A 389 15.28 -7.87 -31.59
C LEU A 389 15.19 -6.31 -31.57
N GLY A 390 13.99 -5.74 -31.32
CA GLY A 390 13.80 -4.29 -31.32
C GLY A 390 14.52 -3.61 -32.49
N HIS A 391 15.37 -2.65 -32.20
CA HIS A 391 16.29 -2.06 -33.19
C HIS A 391 17.41 -2.99 -33.66
N GLY A 392 17.46 -4.23 -33.14
CA GLY A 392 18.47 -5.22 -33.51
C GLY A 392 18.40 -5.68 -34.98
N TRP A 393 17.29 -5.43 -35.68
CA TRP A 393 17.19 -5.62 -37.12
C TRP A 393 18.22 -4.76 -37.88
N TRP A 394 18.50 -3.55 -37.41
CA TRP A 394 19.55 -2.70 -37.95
C TRP A 394 20.94 -3.27 -37.68
N LEU A 395 21.15 -3.87 -36.52
CA LEU A 395 22.42 -4.57 -36.22
C LEU A 395 22.62 -5.79 -37.11
N LEU A 396 21.57 -6.60 -37.32
CA LEU A 396 21.63 -7.73 -38.27
C LEU A 396 21.87 -7.25 -39.69
N GLY A 397 21.20 -6.20 -40.15
CA GLY A 397 21.46 -5.58 -41.44
C GLY A 397 22.89 -5.05 -41.58
N ALA A 398 23.39 -4.36 -40.57
CA ALA A 398 24.74 -3.84 -40.52
C ALA A 398 25.81 -4.96 -40.53
N LEU A 399 25.61 -6.03 -39.74
CA LEU A 399 26.50 -7.20 -39.72
C LEU A 399 26.48 -7.95 -41.03
N THR A 400 25.32 -8.11 -41.68
CA THR A 400 25.18 -8.74 -42.99
C THR A 400 25.91 -7.93 -44.07
N LEU A 401 25.72 -6.60 -44.05
CA LEU A 401 26.41 -5.69 -44.98
C LEU A 401 27.94 -5.71 -44.76
N ALA A 402 28.36 -5.65 -43.49
CA ALA A 402 29.79 -5.72 -43.15
C ALA A 402 30.43 -7.05 -43.59
N GLY A 403 29.70 -8.18 -43.37
CA GLY A 403 30.14 -9.49 -43.85
C GLY A 403 30.24 -9.58 -45.36
N LEU A 404 29.30 -8.99 -46.11
CA LEU A 404 29.26 -8.95 -47.57
C LEU A 404 30.41 -8.09 -48.10
N VAL A 405 30.65 -6.90 -47.52
CA VAL A 405 31.78 -6.02 -47.89
C VAL A 405 33.12 -6.70 -47.61
N ALA A 406 33.27 -7.32 -46.42
CA ALA A 406 34.49 -8.05 -46.08
C ALA A 406 34.75 -9.23 -47.03
N GLY A 407 33.69 -9.98 -47.41
CA GLY A 407 33.78 -11.10 -48.37
C GLY A 407 34.14 -10.64 -49.76
N LEU A 408 33.61 -9.50 -50.26
CA LEU A 408 33.97 -8.92 -51.55
C LEU A 408 35.42 -8.42 -51.55
N LEU A 409 35.86 -7.73 -50.51
CA LEU A 409 37.22 -7.29 -50.34
C LEU A 409 38.22 -8.46 -50.30
N TRP A 410 37.89 -9.49 -49.54
CA TRP A 410 38.70 -10.71 -49.46
C TRP A 410 38.77 -11.41 -50.82
N GLY A 411 37.64 -11.55 -51.51
CA GLY A 411 37.56 -12.15 -52.84
C GLY A 411 38.38 -11.35 -53.89
N TRP A 412 38.37 -9.99 -53.79
CA TRP A 412 39.15 -9.12 -54.65
C TRP A 412 40.67 -9.24 -54.38
N ILE A 413 41.09 -9.20 -53.11
CA ILE A 413 42.48 -9.36 -52.68
C ILE A 413 43.02 -10.75 -53.03
N SER A 414 42.21 -11.80 -52.88
CA SER A 414 42.63 -13.16 -53.21
C SER A 414 42.88 -13.37 -54.69
N ARG A 415 42.17 -12.65 -55.58
CA ARG A 415 42.45 -12.67 -57.03
C ARG A 415 43.83 -12.09 -57.37
N TRP A 416 44.28 -11.07 -56.68
CA TRP A 416 45.56 -10.47 -56.85
C TRP A 416 46.71 -11.38 -56.36
N ARG A 417 46.51 -12.18 -55.36
CA ARG A 417 47.49 -13.14 -54.86
C ARG A 417 47.69 -14.32 -55.77
N VAL A 418 46.73 -14.76 -56.56
CA VAL A 418 46.86 -15.87 -57.52
C VAL A 418 47.70 -15.48 -58.72
N THR A 419 47.79 -14.20 -59.13
CA THR A 419 48.60 -13.73 -60.26
C THR A 419 50.07 -13.63 -59.94
N VAL A 420 50.47 -13.54 -58.65
CA VAL A 420 51.90 -13.40 -58.27
C VAL A 420 52.66 -14.75 -58.22
N TRP A 421 51.94 -15.89 -58.16
CA TRP A 421 52.53 -17.23 -58.01
C TRP A 421 52.72 -18.01 -59.36
N ARG A 422 52.56 -17.35 -60.55
CA ARG A 422 52.62 -18.02 -61.83
C ARG A 422 53.79 -17.54 -62.72
N THR A 423 54.79 -16.89 -62.19
CA THR A 423 56.02 -16.56 -62.90
C THR A 423 57.21 -17.10 -62.12
N ASN A 424 57.44 -18.45 -62.29
CA ASN A 424 58.75 -19.07 -62.44
C ASN A 424 58.58 -20.51 -62.89
#